data_32d21a84c335a8d8094b62dec3e82b1f
#
_entry.id   32d21a84c335a8d8094b62dec3e82b1f
#
_cell.length_a   1.000
_cell.length_b   1.000
_cell.length_c   1.000
_cell.angle_alpha   90.00
_cell.angle_beta   90.00
_cell.angle_gamma   90.00
#
_symmetry.space_group_name_H-M   'P 1'
#
loop_
_entity.id
_entity.type
_entity.pdbx_description
1 polymer ?
#
loop_
_entity_poly.entity_id
_entity_poly.type
_entity_poly.pdbx_seq_one_letter_code
_entity_poly.pdbx_strand_id
1 'polypeptide(L)'
;SFQNLERTVEEEILSLVGEEDVFSKERYYFEKEYDRIFTGFGFQKEEKQKKIGQFSGGEQTKLAFVKLLLTKPDILLLDEPTNHLDIASVQWLEEYLATYEKAVIMVSHDRFFIDQVAEIIYELSDGKLTRYVGNYTEYKRQKEKQRALQQKKYDAQQKEISRLNELIEKFKHKPKKASMARSKKKVLERMQKVERPDKEDACIFKEKLEPLTLGSKNVLEADHLKIGYESSIRELTLRIRRGQKVAVLGANGAGKTTFFKTIIGQIPPISGKYNIGNGIITGYFDQHSAQIQSEKRVEDHFGECFPKLTEKEKRQILGKYLFPSQKANEKINNLSGGEKSRLILAEVLESRPNFLILDEPTNHMDLPAKETMESAFSAYTGTMLFISHDRYFISKLADALLLFEEDGVKYYPFGYEHYIHMLKKKRDGNQTWADVVDAENTALVEGLLSVPSKERHQTARFNTEQSYTDWQLSLAKEQLEKCQKNIEYWQKQCSAEIGTFTFEQYQSGEWSEKIIEFQKQFEELSQRYLEKSIFWYEKYQEYEEAFSDYVE
;
A
#
# COMPACT_ATOMS: atom_id res chain seq x y z
N SER A 1 -13.00 -24.05 8.38
CA SER A 1 -14.41 -23.82 7.96
C SER A 1 -15.35 -24.31 9.04
N PHE A 2 -16.42 -23.58 9.28
CA PHE A 2 -17.45 -23.92 10.25
C PHE A 2 -18.39 -24.99 9.67
N GLN A 3 -18.68 -26.03 10.46
CA GLN A 3 -19.57 -27.13 10.03
C GLN A 3 -21.06 -26.77 10.21
N ASN A 4 -21.36 -25.91 11.18
CA ASN A 4 -22.75 -25.52 11.48
C ASN A 4 -22.88 -23.99 11.59
N LEU A 5 -23.51 -23.38 10.60
CA LEU A 5 -23.74 -21.93 10.53
C LEU A 5 -24.89 -21.42 11.42
N GLU A 6 -25.70 -22.33 11.99
CA GLU A 6 -26.79 -21.99 12.88
C GLU A 6 -26.37 -21.78 14.33
N ARG A 7 -25.17 -22.24 14.71
CA ARG A 7 -24.61 -22.00 16.05
C ARG A 7 -24.21 -20.56 16.22
N THR A 8 -24.26 -20.10 17.47
CA THR A 8 -23.63 -18.81 17.84
C THR A 8 -22.12 -18.93 17.85
N VAL A 9 -21.44 -17.81 17.71
CA VAL A 9 -19.97 -17.78 17.76
C VAL A 9 -19.48 -18.31 19.11
N GLU A 10 -20.15 -17.93 20.19
CA GLU A 10 -19.79 -18.35 21.54
C GLU A 10 -19.93 -19.86 21.74
N GLU A 11 -21.05 -20.47 21.31
CA GLU A 11 -21.24 -21.91 21.36
C GLU A 11 -20.16 -22.68 20.59
N GLU A 12 -19.77 -22.19 19.42
CA GLU A 12 -18.76 -22.84 18.58
C GLU A 12 -17.36 -22.72 19.21
N ILE A 13 -17.02 -21.57 19.77
CA ILE A 13 -15.71 -21.36 20.39
C ILE A 13 -15.59 -22.09 21.72
N LEU A 14 -16.63 -22.04 22.57
CA LEU A 14 -16.61 -22.73 23.85
C LEU A 14 -16.60 -24.26 23.71
N SER A 15 -17.10 -24.80 22.58
CA SER A 15 -16.98 -26.23 22.29
C SER A 15 -15.53 -26.75 22.19
N LEU A 16 -14.53 -25.85 22.09
CA LEU A 16 -13.10 -26.21 22.10
C LEU A 16 -12.60 -26.62 23.49
N VAL A 17 -13.24 -26.18 24.57
CA VAL A 17 -12.76 -26.37 25.96
C VAL A 17 -13.45 -27.54 26.67
N GLY A 18 -14.46 -28.18 26.08
CA GLY A 18 -15.22 -29.25 26.74
C GLY A 18 -16.12 -28.73 27.89
N GLU A 19 -16.92 -29.61 28.46
CA GLU A 19 -17.86 -29.29 29.55
C GLU A 19 -17.19 -29.21 30.95
N GLU A 20 -15.86 -29.16 31.03
CA GLU A 20 -15.15 -29.11 32.31
C GLU A 20 -15.34 -27.76 33.01
N ASP A 21 -15.63 -27.89 34.29
CA ASP A 21 -15.92 -26.92 35.34
C ASP A 21 -15.88 -25.41 34.94
N VAL A 22 -17.06 -24.80 34.86
CA VAL A 22 -17.29 -23.38 34.49
C VAL A 22 -16.44 -22.40 35.34
N PHE A 23 -15.99 -22.84 36.53
CA PHE A 23 -15.21 -22.05 37.49
C PHE A 23 -13.70 -22.40 37.50
N SER A 24 -13.20 -23.20 36.54
CA SER A 24 -11.77 -23.52 36.49
C SER A 24 -10.94 -22.31 36.10
N LYS A 25 -9.71 -22.21 36.66
CA LYS A 25 -8.76 -21.16 36.26
C LYS A 25 -8.44 -21.22 34.78
N GLU A 26 -8.42 -22.41 34.19
CA GLU A 26 -8.13 -22.66 32.78
C GLU A 26 -9.20 -22.05 31.88
N ARG A 27 -10.47 -22.20 32.25
CA ARG A 27 -11.57 -21.57 31.52
C ARG A 27 -11.53 -20.06 31.60
N TYR A 28 -11.19 -19.47 32.75
CA TYR A 28 -11.04 -18.03 32.89
C TYR A 28 -9.92 -17.48 31.97
N TYR A 29 -8.76 -18.16 31.90
CA TYR A 29 -7.69 -17.75 31.01
C TYR A 29 -8.08 -17.90 29.53
N PHE A 30 -8.81 -18.96 29.18
CA PHE A 30 -9.32 -19.16 27.83
C PHE A 30 -10.30 -18.07 27.43
N GLU A 31 -11.26 -17.71 28.28
CA GLU A 31 -12.25 -16.65 28.01
C GLU A 31 -11.56 -15.29 27.87
N LYS A 32 -10.56 -14.99 28.69
CA LYS A 32 -9.76 -13.77 28.56
C LYS A 32 -8.99 -13.72 27.24
N GLU A 33 -8.40 -14.82 26.83
CA GLU A 33 -7.69 -14.90 25.54
C GLU A 33 -8.68 -14.86 24.37
N TYR A 34 -9.85 -15.48 24.51
CA TYR A 34 -10.91 -15.36 23.54
C TYR A 34 -11.37 -13.91 23.35
N ASP A 35 -11.61 -13.18 24.44
CA ASP A 35 -11.94 -11.76 24.40
C ASP A 35 -10.86 -10.97 23.66
N ARG A 36 -9.59 -11.21 24.00
CA ARG A 36 -8.45 -10.54 23.40
C ARG A 36 -8.35 -10.78 21.89
N ILE A 37 -8.44 -12.03 21.45
CA ILE A 37 -8.34 -12.39 20.04
C ILE A 37 -9.56 -11.90 19.26
N PHE A 38 -10.75 -12.07 19.82
CA PHE A 38 -12.01 -11.68 19.20
C PHE A 38 -12.09 -10.17 18.94
N THR A 39 -11.81 -9.38 19.97
CA THR A 39 -11.77 -7.91 19.85
C THR A 39 -10.61 -7.43 18.98
N GLY A 40 -9.51 -8.15 18.98
CA GLY A 40 -8.34 -7.88 18.12
C GLY A 40 -8.65 -7.97 16.62
N PHE A 41 -9.56 -8.86 16.23
CA PHE A 41 -10.08 -8.92 14.86
C PHE A 41 -11.19 -7.90 14.57
N GLY A 42 -11.49 -6.99 15.50
CA GLY A 42 -12.44 -5.90 15.32
C GLY A 42 -13.90 -6.26 15.63
N PHE A 43 -14.16 -7.41 16.23
CA PHE A 43 -15.50 -7.78 16.65
C PHE A 43 -15.90 -7.15 17.98
N GLN A 44 -17.15 -6.77 18.11
CA GLN A 44 -17.74 -6.30 19.37
C GLN A 44 -18.13 -7.49 20.25
N LYS A 45 -18.06 -7.33 21.57
CA LYS A 45 -18.36 -8.42 22.50
C LYS A 45 -19.76 -8.99 22.36
N GLU A 46 -20.72 -8.15 22.01
CA GLU A 46 -22.12 -8.49 21.78
C GLU A 46 -22.31 -9.43 20.58
N GLU A 47 -21.39 -9.40 19.64
CA GLU A 47 -21.45 -10.21 18.43
C GLU A 47 -21.16 -11.69 18.68
N LYS A 48 -20.65 -12.05 19.86
CA LYS A 48 -20.46 -13.44 20.27
C LYS A 48 -21.77 -14.24 20.26
N GLN A 49 -22.92 -13.57 20.52
CA GLN A 49 -24.23 -14.17 20.54
C GLN A 49 -24.89 -14.27 19.15
N LYS A 50 -24.27 -13.68 18.12
CA LYS A 50 -24.77 -13.80 16.76
C LYS A 50 -24.49 -15.19 16.18
N LYS A 51 -25.37 -15.65 15.31
CA LYS A 51 -25.15 -16.90 14.54
C LYS A 51 -24.06 -16.68 13.51
N ILE A 52 -23.20 -17.69 13.31
CA ILE A 52 -22.08 -17.65 12.37
C ILE A 52 -22.56 -17.34 10.94
N GLY A 53 -23.73 -17.86 10.54
CA GLY A 53 -24.32 -17.61 9.23
C GLY A 53 -24.76 -16.16 8.96
N GLN A 54 -24.83 -15.32 9.98
CA GLN A 54 -25.17 -13.90 9.84
C GLN A 54 -23.96 -13.01 9.49
N PHE A 55 -22.77 -13.57 9.60
CA PHE A 55 -21.54 -12.86 9.26
C PHE A 55 -21.20 -12.99 7.77
N SER A 56 -20.61 -11.95 7.21
CA SER A 56 -20.08 -11.97 5.85
C SER A 56 -18.96 -13.01 5.68
N GLY A 57 -18.64 -13.41 4.46
CA GLY A 57 -17.56 -14.37 4.19
C GLY A 57 -16.22 -13.94 4.76
N GLY A 58 -15.89 -12.65 4.70
CA GLY A 58 -14.67 -12.09 5.29
C GLY A 58 -14.68 -12.17 6.82
N GLU A 59 -15.79 -11.87 7.46
CA GLU A 59 -15.95 -11.98 8.91
C GLU A 59 -15.91 -13.44 9.36
N GLN A 60 -16.51 -14.37 8.61
CA GLN A 60 -16.38 -15.81 8.89
C GLN A 60 -14.92 -16.28 8.81
N THR A 61 -14.14 -15.72 7.90
CA THR A 61 -12.69 -15.98 7.83
C THR A 61 -11.98 -15.48 9.09
N LYS A 62 -12.28 -14.26 9.55
CA LYS A 62 -11.77 -13.74 10.83
C LYS A 62 -12.14 -14.62 12.02
N LEU A 63 -13.39 -15.08 12.09
CA LEU A 63 -13.84 -16.01 13.13
C LEU A 63 -13.09 -17.35 13.07
N ALA A 64 -12.79 -17.86 11.87
CA ALA A 64 -11.98 -19.06 11.72
C ALA A 64 -10.54 -18.86 12.25
N PHE A 65 -9.95 -17.67 12.07
CA PHE A 65 -8.69 -17.31 12.72
C PHE A 65 -8.80 -17.28 14.23
N VAL A 66 -9.84 -16.66 14.78
CA VAL A 66 -10.11 -16.67 16.24
C VAL A 66 -10.09 -18.10 16.76
N LYS A 67 -10.85 -18.99 16.12
CA LYS A 67 -10.91 -20.42 16.49
C LYS A 67 -9.54 -21.09 16.42
N LEU A 68 -8.78 -20.88 15.34
CA LEU A 68 -7.48 -21.49 15.11
C LEU A 68 -6.46 -21.01 16.16
N LEU A 69 -6.38 -19.70 16.42
CA LEU A 69 -5.39 -19.13 17.35
C LEU A 69 -5.66 -19.56 18.81
N LEU A 70 -6.91 -19.76 19.19
CA LEU A 70 -7.29 -20.25 20.51
C LEU A 70 -6.81 -21.71 20.77
N THR A 71 -6.68 -22.53 19.73
CA THR A 71 -6.17 -23.90 19.89
C THR A 71 -4.68 -23.95 20.20
N LYS A 72 -3.92 -22.87 20.00
CA LYS A 72 -2.47 -22.74 20.25
C LYS A 72 -1.65 -23.95 19.76
N PRO A 73 -1.74 -24.34 18.49
CA PRO A 73 -1.05 -25.52 17.96
C PRO A 73 0.48 -25.37 18.06
N ASP A 74 1.24 -26.48 18.14
CA ASP A 74 2.71 -26.44 18.16
C ASP A 74 3.32 -26.00 16.85
N ILE A 75 2.60 -26.23 15.74
CA ILE A 75 2.96 -25.74 14.40
C ILE A 75 1.72 -25.08 13.80
N LEU A 76 1.82 -23.79 13.56
CA LEU A 76 0.77 -23.00 12.92
C LEU A 76 1.09 -22.88 11.43
N LEU A 77 0.19 -23.38 10.57
CA LEU A 77 0.32 -23.29 9.11
C LEU A 77 -0.68 -22.26 8.60
N LEU A 78 -0.19 -21.21 7.94
CA LEU A 78 -1.00 -20.12 7.39
C LEU A 78 -0.76 -19.98 5.89
N ASP A 79 -1.83 -20.02 5.12
CA ASP A 79 -1.81 -19.78 3.68
C ASP A 79 -2.54 -18.49 3.37
N GLU A 80 -1.81 -17.47 2.87
CA GLU A 80 -2.29 -16.13 2.57
C GLU A 80 -3.17 -15.51 3.69
N PRO A 81 -2.65 -15.40 4.94
CA PRO A 81 -3.46 -15.01 6.10
C PRO A 81 -3.97 -13.56 6.04
N THR A 82 -3.36 -12.71 5.22
CA THR A 82 -3.73 -11.30 5.06
C THR A 82 -4.88 -11.09 4.08
N ASN A 83 -5.22 -12.11 3.28
CA ASN A 83 -6.33 -11.99 2.33
C ASN A 83 -7.65 -11.81 3.07
N HIS A 84 -8.45 -10.86 2.60
CA HIS A 84 -9.77 -10.51 3.16
C HIS A 84 -9.76 -9.88 4.56
N LEU A 85 -8.58 -9.63 5.15
CA LEU A 85 -8.45 -8.87 6.38
C LEU A 85 -8.28 -7.38 6.08
N ASP A 86 -8.88 -6.52 6.90
CA ASP A 86 -8.59 -5.10 6.88
C ASP A 86 -7.24 -4.80 7.56
N ILE A 87 -6.71 -3.60 7.31
CA ILE A 87 -5.38 -3.20 7.79
C ILE A 87 -5.25 -3.35 9.31
N ALA A 88 -6.30 -3.02 10.08
CA ALA A 88 -6.28 -3.11 11.53
C ALA A 88 -6.17 -4.57 12.01
N SER A 89 -6.95 -5.48 11.40
CA SER A 89 -6.89 -6.91 11.68
C SER A 89 -5.54 -7.53 11.30
N VAL A 90 -4.94 -7.09 10.19
CA VAL A 90 -3.60 -7.54 9.78
C VAL A 90 -2.55 -7.07 10.78
N GLN A 91 -2.57 -5.81 11.22
CA GLN A 91 -1.63 -5.28 12.21
C GLN A 91 -1.73 -6.03 13.54
N TRP A 92 -2.96 -6.30 13.99
CA TRP A 92 -3.17 -7.08 15.20
C TRP A 92 -2.61 -8.51 15.06
N LEU A 93 -2.83 -9.16 13.91
CA LEU A 93 -2.30 -10.50 13.63
C LEU A 93 -0.75 -10.51 13.62
N GLU A 94 -0.12 -9.50 13.06
CA GLU A 94 1.34 -9.32 13.10
C GLU A 94 1.87 -9.31 14.52
N GLU A 95 1.27 -8.49 15.37
CA GLU A 95 1.68 -8.38 16.78
C GLU A 95 1.47 -9.68 17.54
N TYR A 96 0.38 -10.37 17.26
CA TYR A 96 0.10 -11.68 17.86
C TYR A 96 1.14 -12.71 17.43
N LEU A 97 1.42 -12.82 16.14
CA LEU A 97 2.39 -13.79 15.60
C LEU A 97 3.83 -13.48 16.00
N ALA A 98 4.21 -12.21 16.14
CA ALA A 98 5.53 -11.80 16.62
C ALA A 98 5.78 -12.26 18.09
N THR A 99 4.71 -12.48 18.86
CA THR A 99 4.79 -12.99 20.25
C THR A 99 4.43 -14.47 20.37
N TYR A 100 4.20 -15.16 19.26
CA TYR A 100 3.83 -16.57 19.27
C TYR A 100 5.05 -17.45 19.58
N GLU A 101 4.99 -18.18 20.70
CA GLU A 101 6.15 -18.92 21.23
C GLU A 101 6.49 -20.21 20.44
N LYS A 102 5.60 -20.65 19.56
CA LYS A 102 5.73 -21.90 18.83
C LYS A 102 6.02 -21.64 17.34
N ALA A 103 6.21 -22.70 16.57
CA ALA A 103 6.58 -22.58 15.16
C ALA A 103 5.42 -22.07 14.29
N VAL A 104 5.71 -21.07 13.45
CA VAL A 104 4.81 -20.53 12.44
C VAL A 104 5.42 -20.76 11.06
N ILE A 105 4.68 -21.38 10.17
CA ILE A 105 5.03 -21.51 8.76
C ILE A 105 3.92 -20.82 7.97
N MET A 106 4.29 -19.83 7.16
CA MET A 106 3.32 -19.07 6.39
C MET A 106 3.72 -18.91 4.94
N VAL A 107 2.72 -18.88 4.06
CA VAL A 107 2.83 -18.43 2.68
C VAL A 107 2.10 -17.09 2.60
N SER A 108 2.74 -16.06 2.10
CA SER A 108 2.12 -14.75 1.92
C SER A 108 2.74 -13.96 0.78
N HIS A 109 1.92 -13.15 0.13
CA HIS A 109 2.32 -12.13 -0.85
C HIS A 109 2.27 -10.70 -0.26
N ASP A 110 2.01 -10.56 1.03
CA ASP A 110 2.11 -9.30 1.75
C ASP A 110 3.53 -9.11 2.29
N ARG A 111 4.30 -8.28 1.61
CA ARG A 111 5.71 -8.00 1.95
C ARG A 111 5.87 -7.36 3.32
N PHE A 112 4.92 -6.50 3.70
CA PHE A 112 4.95 -5.82 5.00
C PHE A 112 4.72 -6.82 6.14
N PHE A 113 3.76 -7.72 5.94
CA PHE A 113 3.47 -8.80 6.87
C PHE A 113 4.68 -9.74 7.04
N ILE A 114 5.28 -10.17 5.91
CA ILE A 114 6.47 -11.03 5.94
C ILE A 114 7.63 -10.31 6.65
N ASP A 115 7.81 -9.01 6.41
CA ASP A 115 8.91 -8.23 6.99
C ASP A 115 8.80 -8.07 8.50
N GLN A 116 7.57 -8.04 9.04
CA GLN A 116 7.31 -7.93 10.48
C GLN A 116 7.38 -9.27 11.24
N VAL A 117 7.01 -10.37 10.58
CA VAL A 117 6.79 -11.65 11.27
C VAL A 117 7.88 -12.68 10.96
N ALA A 118 8.45 -12.67 9.73
CA ALA A 118 9.36 -13.71 9.31
C ALA A 118 10.81 -13.47 9.76
N GLU A 119 11.41 -14.50 10.34
CA GLU A 119 12.85 -14.56 10.68
C GLU A 119 13.66 -15.32 9.61
N ILE A 120 13.01 -16.22 8.89
CA ILE A 120 13.62 -17.05 7.84
C ILE A 120 12.67 -17.08 6.65
N ILE A 121 13.21 -16.88 5.46
CA ILE A 121 12.47 -16.98 4.21
C ILE A 121 12.97 -18.17 3.40
N TYR A 122 12.02 -18.96 2.91
CA TYR A 122 12.27 -20.02 1.94
C TYR A 122 11.70 -19.61 0.60
N GLU A 123 12.57 -19.42 -0.39
CA GLU A 123 12.18 -19.18 -1.77
C GLU A 123 12.09 -20.48 -2.54
N LEU A 124 10.93 -20.74 -3.13
CA LEU A 124 10.71 -21.87 -4.03
C LEU A 124 10.72 -21.35 -5.48
N SER A 125 11.79 -21.67 -6.24
CA SER A 125 11.93 -21.31 -7.64
C SER A 125 12.49 -22.49 -8.43
N ASP A 126 11.89 -22.80 -9.57
CA ASP A 126 12.32 -23.89 -10.49
C ASP A 126 12.52 -25.25 -9.78
N GLY A 127 11.65 -25.55 -8.81
CA GLY A 127 11.72 -26.79 -8.02
C GLY A 127 12.87 -26.83 -7.01
N LYS A 128 13.57 -25.73 -6.79
CA LYS A 128 14.63 -25.57 -5.78
C LYS A 128 14.13 -24.74 -4.63
N LEU A 129 14.45 -25.17 -3.42
CA LEU A 129 14.16 -24.45 -2.19
C LEU A 129 15.44 -23.80 -1.69
N THR A 130 15.45 -22.47 -1.62
CA THR A 130 16.60 -21.69 -1.13
C THR A 130 16.23 -21.00 0.18
N ARG A 131 17.08 -21.15 1.20
CA ARG A 131 16.89 -20.57 2.53
C ARG A 131 17.64 -19.25 2.65
N TYR A 132 16.95 -18.22 3.12
CA TYR A 132 17.50 -16.92 3.48
C TYR A 132 17.21 -16.64 4.96
N VAL A 133 18.21 -16.14 5.68
CA VAL A 133 18.05 -15.72 7.07
C VAL A 133 17.78 -14.22 7.11
N GLY A 134 16.75 -13.84 7.86
CA GLY A 134 16.27 -12.48 7.98
C GLY A 134 14.86 -12.30 7.42
N ASN A 135 14.37 -11.07 7.49
CA ASN A 135 13.07 -10.67 7.01
C ASN A 135 13.05 -10.44 5.49
N TYR A 136 11.93 -9.94 4.94
CA TYR A 136 11.77 -9.72 3.50
C TYR A 136 12.79 -8.72 2.93
N THR A 137 13.08 -7.66 3.65
CA THR A 137 14.06 -6.63 3.25
C THR A 137 15.46 -7.23 3.14
N GLU A 138 15.88 -8.04 4.12
CA GLU A 138 17.16 -8.74 4.08
C GLU A 138 17.24 -9.79 2.97
N TYR A 139 16.16 -10.55 2.75
CA TYR A 139 16.04 -11.49 1.64
C TYR A 139 16.27 -10.81 0.29
N LYS A 140 15.59 -9.69 0.02
CA LYS A 140 15.77 -8.91 -1.20
C LYS A 140 17.23 -8.49 -1.38
N ARG A 141 17.83 -7.93 -0.33
CA ARG A 141 19.24 -7.51 -0.36
C ARG A 141 20.21 -8.68 -0.65
N GLN A 142 19.96 -9.84 -0.06
CA GLN A 142 20.77 -11.04 -0.29
C GLN A 142 20.59 -11.55 -1.73
N LYS A 143 19.36 -11.62 -2.24
CA LYS A 143 19.04 -12.05 -3.61
C LYS A 143 19.68 -11.13 -4.65
N GLU A 144 19.60 -9.81 -4.47
CA GLU A 144 20.24 -8.83 -5.35
C GLU A 144 21.77 -8.99 -5.39
N LYS A 145 22.41 -9.20 -4.23
CA LYS A 145 23.85 -9.45 -4.16
C LYS A 145 24.25 -10.74 -4.87
N GLN A 146 23.51 -11.83 -4.65
CA GLN A 146 23.76 -13.11 -5.31
C GLN A 146 23.62 -12.98 -6.82
N ARG A 147 22.58 -12.30 -7.29
CA ARG A 147 22.33 -12.03 -8.70
C ARG A 147 23.42 -11.18 -9.34
N ALA A 148 23.83 -10.10 -8.69
CA ALA A 148 24.92 -9.26 -9.18
C ALA A 148 26.25 -10.04 -9.30
N LEU A 149 26.51 -10.94 -8.35
CA LEU A 149 27.69 -11.82 -8.38
C LEU A 149 27.58 -12.84 -9.53
N GLN A 150 26.42 -13.46 -9.72
CA GLN A 150 26.18 -14.41 -10.82
C GLN A 150 26.30 -13.72 -12.17
N GLN A 151 25.76 -12.50 -12.34
CA GLN A 151 25.88 -11.72 -13.56
C GLN A 151 27.35 -11.41 -13.87
N LYS A 152 28.13 -10.98 -12.87
CA LYS A 152 29.58 -10.76 -13.04
C LYS A 152 30.31 -12.02 -13.49
N LYS A 153 30.00 -13.18 -12.90
CA LYS A 153 30.58 -14.48 -13.28
C LYS A 153 30.20 -14.86 -14.71
N TYR A 154 28.94 -14.68 -15.08
CA TYR A 154 28.43 -14.94 -16.43
C TYR A 154 29.14 -14.06 -17.45
N ASP A 155 29.20 -12.74 -17.22
CA ASP A 155 29.85 -11.79 -18.15
C ASP A 155 31.34 -12.07 -18.33
N ALA A 156 32.03 -12.40 -17.23
CA ALA A 156 33.42 -12.79 -17.28
C ALA A 156 33.63 -14.08 -18.12
N GLN A 157 32.74 -15.07 -17.92
CA GLN A 157 32.79 -16.32 -18.70
C GLN A 157 32.46 -16.08 -20.17
N GLN A 158 31.47 -15.24 -20.50
CA GLN A 158 31.13 -14.90 -21.89
C GLN A 158 32.30 -14.19 -22.61
N LYS A 159 32.99 -13.28 -21.93
CA LYS A 159 34.22 -12.66 -22.47
C LYS A 159 35.29 -13.67 -22.75
N GLU A 160 35.54 -14.63 -21.86
CA GLU A 160 36.54 -15.67 -22.08
C GLU A 160 36.11 -16.65 -23.18
N ILE A 161 34.82 -17.02 -23.28
CA ILE A 161 34.27 -17.84 -24.38
C ILE A 161 34.49 -17.11 -25.72
N SER A 162 34.19 -15.82 -25.81
CA SER A 162 34.37 -15.01 -27.01
C SER A 162 35.83 -14.99 -27.42
N ARG A 163 36.74 -14.71 -26.46
CA ARG A 163 38.20 -14.72 -26.68
C ARG A 163 38.71 -16.08 -27.17
N LEU A 164 38.25 -17.17 -26.56
CA LEU A 164 38.64 -18.52 -26.99
C LEU A 164 38.14 -18.83 -28.40
N ASN A 165 36.90 -18.45 -28.73
CA ASN A 165 36.34 -18.62 -30.08
C ASN A 165 37.13 -17.84 -31.13
N GLU A 166 37.49 -16.58 -30.86
CA GLU A 166 38.33 -15.77 -31.75
C GLU A 166 39.70 -16.41 -32.01
N LEU A 167 40.32 -16.95 -30.95
CA LEU A 167 41.61 -17.66 -31.07
C LEU A 167 41.46 -18.96 -31.88
N ILE A 168 40.37 -19.72 -31.67
CA ILE A 168 40.10 -20.93 -32.43
C ILE A 168 39.92 -20.60 -33.90
N GLU A 169 39.09 -19.62 -34.25
CA GLU A 169 38.86 -19.20 -35.65
C GLU A 169 40.16 -18.68 -36.30
N LYS A 170 40.95 -17.84 -35.59
CA LYS A 170 42.24 -17.30 -36.08
C LYS A 170 43.28 -18.40 -36.39
N PHE A 171 43.26 -19.50 -35.66
CA PHE A 171 44.26 -20.58 -35.78
C PHE A 171 43.78 -21.82 -36.50
N LYS A 172 42.48 -22.01 -36.73
CA LYS A 172 41.80 -23.14 -37.37
C LYS A 172 42.40 -23.51 -38.73
N HIS A 173 42.73 -22.51 -39.54
CA HIS A 173 43.27 -22.68 -40.90
C HIS A 173 44.80 -22.58 -41.01
N LYS A 174 45.53 -22.50 -39.87
CA LYS A 174 47.00 -22.41 -39.85
C LYS A 174 47.63 -23.77 -39.47
N PRO A 175 48.26 -24.55 -40.41
CA PRO A 175 48.72 -25.91 -40.12
C PRO A 175 49.58 -26.05 -38.87
N LYS A 176 50.53 -25.08 -38.69
CA LYS A 176 51.45 -25.06 -37.52
C LYS A 176 50.75 -24.73 -36.17
N LYS A 177 49.53 -24.19 -36.18
CA LYS A 177 48.77 -23.79 -34.99
C LYS A 177 47.44 -24.53 -34.80
N ALA A 178 47.11 -25.48 -35.69
CA ALA A 178 45.86 -26.28 -35.63
C ALA A 178 45.76 -27.10 -34.35
N SER A 179 46.90 -27.61 -33.83
CA SER A 179 46.92 -28.35 -32.55
C SER A 179 46.51 -27.44 -31.38
N MET A 180 46.95 -26.17 -31.37
CA MET A 180 46.57 -25.19 -30.36
C MET A 180 45.07 -24.85 -30.41
N ALA A 181 44.51 -24.69 -31.63
CA ALA A 181 43.08 -24.49 -31.80
C ALA A 181 42.23 -25.67 -31.26
N ARG A 182 42.67 -26.93 -31.53
CA ARG A 182 42.00 -28.13 -30.97
C ARG A 182 42.09 -28.18 -29.45
N SER A 183 43.22 -27.81 -28.85
CA SER A 183 43.37 -27.73 -27.39
C SER A 183 42.41 -26.70 -26.77
N LYS A 184 42.31 -25.51 -27.35
CA LYS A 184 41.41 -24.46 -26.88
C LYS A 184 39.92 -24.86 -27.04
N LYS A 185 39.59 -25.56 -28.13
CA LYS A 185 38.23 -26.11 -28.31
C LYS A 185 37.89 -27.12 -27.23
N LYS A 186 38.81 -28.02 -26.85
CA LYS A 186 38.58 -28.97 -25.72
C LYS A 186 38.39 -28.23 -24.38
N VAL A 187 39.10 -27.13 -24.15
CA VAL A 187 38.91 -26.29 -22.96
C VAL A 187 37.50 -25.72 -22.95
N LEU A 188 37.02 -25.19 -24.08
CA LEU A 188 35.66 -24.65 -24.19
C LEU A 188 34.58 -25.72 -23.98
N GLU A 189 34.78 -26.93 -24.53
CA GLU A 189 33.85 -28.06 -24.38
C GLU A 189 33.78 -28.60 -22.94
N ARG A 190 34.87 -28.47 -22.16
CA ARG A 190 34.93 -28.89 -20.76
C ARG A 190 34.54 -27.79 -19.77
N MET A 191 34.36 -26.56 -20.24
CA MET A 191 33.98 -25.44 -19.38
C MET A 191 32.58 -25.61 -18.85
N GLN A 192 32.42 -25.67 -17.53
CA GLN A 192 31.10 -25.61 -16.92
C GLN A 192 30.46 -24.27 -17.23
N LYS A 193 29.36 -24.27 -17.95
CA LYS A 193 28.66 -23.05 -18.31
C LYS A 193 27.97 -22.46 -17.07
N VAL A 194 28.27 -21.21 -16.77
CA VAL A 194 27.53 -20.43 -15.79
C VAL A 194 26.20 -20.07 -16.43
N GLU A 195 25.12 -20.42 -15.79
CA GLU A 195 23.78 -20.05 -16.23
C GLU A 195 23.64 -18.52 -16.11
N ARG A 196 23.00 -17.95 -17.11
CA ARG A 196 22.63 -16.53 -17.03
C ARG A 196 21.70 -16.36 -15.83
N PRO A 197 21.93 -15.35 -14.96
CA PRO A 197 20.97 -15.08 -13.91
C PRO A 197 19.60 -14.84 -14.55
N ASP A 198 18.57 -15.38 -13.91
CA ASP A 198 17.19 -15.20 -14.35
C ASP A 198 16.90 -13.72 -14.55
N LYS A 199 16.12 -13.42 -15.57
CA LYS A 199 15.62 -12.05 -15.75
C LYS A 199 14.89 -11.65 -14.47
N GLU A 200 14.89 -10.34 -14.18
CA GLU A 200 14.02 -9.85 -13.11
C GLU A 200 12.62 -10.42 -13.30
N ASP A 201 12.13 -11.07 -12.24
CA ASP A 201 10.78 -11.60 -12.26
C ASP A 201 9.74 -10.47 -12.41
N ALA A 202 10.12 -9.24 -12.02
CA ALA A 202 9.32 -8.02 -12.16
C ALA A 202 9.86 -7.12 -13.28
N CYS A 203 8.96 -6.50 -14.04
CA CYS A 203 9.32 -5.50 -15.04
C CYS A 203 9.26 -4.09 -14.43
N ILE A 204 10.36 -3.33 -14.56
CA ILE A 204 10.42 -1.95 -14.08
C ILE A 204 10.10 -1.00 -15.24
N PHE A 205 9.05 -0.20 -15.09
CA PHE A 205 8.70 0.86 -16.02
C PHE A 205 9.63 2.05 -15.83
N LYS A 206 10.50 2.29 -16.81
CA LYS A 206 11.46 3.41 -16.81
C LYS A 206 10.90 4.68 -17.46
N GLU A 207 9.92 4.53 -18.31
CA GLU A 207 9.29 5.62 -19.04
C GLU A 207 8.03 6.06 -18.31
N LYS A 208 7.77 7.37 -18.29
CA LYS A 208 6.54 7.93 -17.73
C LYS A 208 5.33 7.51 -18.59
N LEU A 209 4.27 7.09 -17.93
CA LEU A 209 2.98 6.82 -18.56
C LEU A 209 2.12 8.08 -18.45
N GLU A 210 2.24 8.95 -19.44
CA GLU A 210 1.49 10.20 -19.49
C GLU A 210 0.08 9.98 -20.04
N PRO A 211 -0.95 10.62 -19.45
CA PRO A 211 -2.30 10.63 -20.02
C PRO A 211 -2.34 11.21 -21.43
N LEU A 212 -3.31 10.76 -22.26
CA LEU A 212 -3.50 11.31 -23.61
C LEU A 212 -3.93 12.78 -23.61
N THR A 213 -4.68 13.18 -22.58
CA THR A 213 -5.18 14.55 -22.40
C THR A 213 -5.01 14.97 -20.95
N LEU A 214 -4.75 16.23 -20.70
CA LEU A 214 -4.57 16.72 -19.33
C LEU A 214 -5.90 16.88 -18.57
N GLY A 215 -6.99 17.21 -19.26
CA GLY A 215 -8.29 17.46 -18.64
C GLY A 215 -8.29 18.69 -17.68
N SER A 216 -9.38 18.83 -16.93
CA SER A 216 -9.56 19.86 -15.92
C SER A 216 -8.57 19.74 -14.75
N LYS A 217 -8.21 20.86 -14.08
CA LYS A 217 -7.44 20.84 -12.83
C LYS A 217 -8.20 20.19 -11.68
N ASN A 218 -9.50 20.47 -11.55
CA ASN A 218 -10.36 19.77 -10.62
C ASN A 218 -10.89 18.51 -11.31
N VAL A 219 -10.45 17.37 -10.86
CA VAL A 219 -10.78 16.08 -11.48
C VAL A 219 -12.09 15.55 -10.91
N LEU A 220 -12.25 15.62 -9.60
CA LEU A 220 -13.46 15.21 -8.90
C LEU A 220 -13.78 16.22 -7.79
N GLU A 221 -15.01 16.68 -7.76
CA GLU A 221 -15.57 17.50 -6.67
C GLU A 221 -16.85 16.82 -6.17
N ALA A 222 -16.95 16.62 -4.88
CA ALA A 222 -18.15 16.13 -4.20
C ALA A 222 -18.55 17.11 -3.09
N ASP A 223 -19.84 17.42 -2.99
CA ASP A 223 -20.39 18.36 -2.07
C ASP A 223 -21.58 17.75 -1.34
N HIS A 224 -21.42 17.50 -0.02
CA HIS A 224 -22.39 16.80 0.82
C HIS A 224 -22.93 15.52 0.16
N LEU A 225 -22.08 14.81 -0.56
CA LEU A 225 -22.43 13.62 -1.31
C LEU A 225 -22.79 12.48 -0.35
N LYS A 226 -24.04 12.05 -0.34
CA LYS A 226 -24.51 10.89 0.40
C LYS A 226 -24.55 9.67 -0.49
N ILE A 227 -23.79 8.67 -0.11
CA ILE A 227 -23.67 7.40 -0.82
C ILE A 227 -24.37 6.27 -0.06
N GLY A 228 -24.91 5.32 -0.77
CA GLY A 228 -25.60 4.16 -0.20
C GLY A 228 -26.50 3.49 -1.23
N TYR A 229 -27.30 2.52 -0.78
CA TYR A 229 -28.28 1.82 -1.61
C TYR A 229 -29.70 2.32 -1.26
N GLU A 230 -30.32 1.77 -0.19
CA GLU A 230 -31.63 2.19 0.30
C GLU A 230 -31.53 3.27 1.38
N SER A 231 -30.42 3.26 2.13
CA SER A 231 -30.13 4.24 3.18
C SER A 231 -28.73 4.82 2.99
N SER A 232 -28.52 6.02 3.53
CA SER A 232 -27.19 6.67 3.49
C SER A 232 -26.21 5.90 4.36
N ILE A 233 -25.12 5.43 3.74
CA ILE A 233 -24.01 4.77 4.45
C ILE A 233 -23.03 5.83 4.92
N ARG A 234 -22.71 6.81 4.06
CA ARG A 234 -21.72 7.87 4.34
C ARG A 234 -22.09 9.17 3.64
N GLU A 235 -21.66 10.26 4.25
CA GLU A 235 -21.67 11.60 3.65
C GLU A 235 -20.21 12.07 3.49
N LEU A 236 -19.90 12.70 2.37
CA LEU A 236 -18.55 13.17 2.08
C LEU A 236 -18.52 14.47 1.27
N THR A 237 -17.59 15.32 1.61
CA THR A 237 -17.23 16.52 0.84
C THR A 237 -15.75 16.47 0.56
N LEU A 238 -15.37 16.42 -0.73
CA LEU A 238 -13.97 16.31 -1.12
C LEU A 238 -13.71 16.97 -2.47
N ARG A 239 -12.44 17.27 -2.71
CA ARG A 239 -11.94 17.75 -4.00
C ARG A 239 -10.62 17.03 -4.33
N ILE A 240 -10.57 16.38 -5.49
CA ILE A 240 -9.35 15.74 -6.02
C ILE A 240 -8.87 16.55 -7.22
N ARG A 241 -7.59 16.87 -7.22
CA ARG A 241 -6.93 17.63 -8.27
C ARG A 241 -6.14 16.73 -9.19
N ARG A 242 -5.85 17.27 -10.36
CA ARG A 242 -5.00 16.62 -11.35
C ARG A 242 -3.62 16.28 -10.77
N GLY A 243 -3.17 15.06 -11.02
CA GLY A 243 -1.89 14.54 -10.58
C GLY A 243 -1.88 13.96 -9.16
N GLN A 244 -2.92 14.21 -8.34
CA GLN A 244 -2.99 13.62 -7.00
C GLN A 244 -3.25 12.12 -7.05
N LYS A 245 -2.56 11.36 -6.21
CA LYS A 245 -2.78 9.94 -5.97
C LYS A 245 -3.34 9.74 -4.57
N VAL A 246 -4.63 9.44 -4.48
CA VAL A 246 -5.37 9.37 -3.21
C VAL A 246 -5.75 7.92 -2.93
N ALA A 247 -5.29 7.38 -1.81
CA ALA A 247 -5.71 6.07 -1.33
C ALA A 247 -6.94 6.19 -0.43
N VAL A 248 -7.89 5.26 -0.60
CA VAL A 248 -9.12 5.18 0.21
C VAL A 248 -8.97 4.04 1.20
N LEU A 249 -8.97 4.37 2.49
CA LEU A 249 -8.80 3.45 3.58
C LEU A 249 -10.06 3.38 4.46
N GLY A 250 -10.26 2.27 5.14
CA GLY A 250 -11.36 2.05 6.07
C GLY A 250 -11.70 0.58 6.21
N ALA A 251 -12.49 0.23 7.21
CA ALA A 251 -12.93 -1.13 7.47
C ALA A 251 -13.70 -1.75 6.28
N ASN A 252 -13.77 -3.07 6.25
CA ASN A 252 -14.62 -3.75 5.28
C ASN A 252 -16.08 -3.38 5.53
N GLY A 253 -16.84 -3.14 4.45
CA GLY A 253 -18.22 -2.66 4.56
C GLY A 253 -18.39 -1.16 4.83
N ALA A 254 -17.33 -0.37 5.01
CA ALA A 254 -17.40 1.07 5.26
C ALA A 254 -17.97 1.91 4.11
N GLY A 255 -18.23 1.32 2.93
CA GLY A 255 -18.81 2.00 1.78
C GLY A 255 -17.80 2.46 0.71
N LYS A 256 -16.53 2.02 0.78
CA LYS A 256 -15.48 2.39 -0.17
C LYS A 256 -15.82 2.07 -1.63
N THR A 257 -16.17 0.81 -1.92
CA THR A 257 -16.59 0.37 -3.26
C THR A 257 -17.89 1.05 -3.70
N THR A 258 -18.83 1.31 -2.77
CA THR A 258 -20.05 2.06 -3.07
C THR A 258 -19.74 3.48 -3.52
N PHE A 259 -18.78 4.13 -2.88
CA PHE A 259 -18.28 5.44 -3.29
C PHE A 259 -17.74 5.40 -4.73
N PHE A 260 -16.90 4.43 -5.08
CA PHE A 260 -16.38 4.28 -6.44
C PHE A 260 -17.50 4.06 -7.47
N LYS A 261 -18.43 3.14 -7.17
CA LYS A 261 -19.58 2.89 -8.04
C LYS A 261 -20.48 4.11 -8.21
N THR A 262 -20.58 4.97 -7.20
CA THR A 262 -21.34 6.22 -7.29
C THR A 262 -20.64 7.21 -8.22
N ILE A 263 -19.31 7.39 -8.08
CA ILE A 263 -18.54 8.33 -8.91
C ILE A 263 -18.56 7.93 -10.39
N ILE A 264 -18.44 6.63 -10.69
CA ILE A 264 -18.48 6.13 -12.07
C ILE A 264 -19.91 6.05 -12.64
N GLY A 265 -20.92 6.42 -11.84
CA GLY A 265 -22.33 6.49 -12.27
C GLY A 265 -23.06 5.15 -12.31
N GLN A 266 -22.50 4.08 -11.73
CA GLN A 266 -23.19 2.78 -11.60
C GLN A 266 -24.28 2.79 -10.53
N ILE A 267 -24.12 3.60 -9.50
CA ILE A 267 -25.09 3.76 -8.41
C ILE A 267 -25.41 5.25 -8.30
N PRO A 268 -26.69 5.65 -8.31
CA PRO A 268 -27.05 7.05 -8.10
C PRO A 268 -26.74 7.48 -6.66
N PRO A 269 -26.33 8.75 -6.44
CA PRO A 269 -26.18 9.28 -5.10
C PRO A 269 -27.56 9.41 -4.42
N ILE A 270 -27.62 9.19 -3.10
CA ILE A 270 -28.86 9.38 -2.33
C ILE A 270 -29.20 10.87 -2.23
N SER A 271 -28.21 11.72 -1.98
CA SER A 271 -28.33 13.18 -1.99
C SER A 271 -26.96 13.82 -2.16
N GLY A 272 -26.94 15.15 -2.28
CA GLY A 272 -25.71 15.90 -2.56
C GLY A 272 -25.40 15.91 -4.06
N LYS A 273 -24.21 16.38 -4.39
CA LYS A 273 -23.76 16.51 -5.80
C LYS A 273 -22.31 16.11 -5.91
N TYR A 274 -21.96 15.52 -7.06
CA TYR A 274 -20.57 15.39 -7.47
C TYR A 274 -20.41 15.84 -8.91
N ASN A 275 -19.22 16.26 -9.26
CA ASN A 275 -18.88 16.69 -10.60
C ASN A 275 -17.50 16.14 -10.99
N ILE A 276 -17.44 15.53 -12.18
CA ILE A 276 -16.18 15.14 -12.81
C ILE A 276 -15.82 16.26 -13.77
N GLY A 277 -14.59 16.74 -13.68
CA GLY A 277 -14.12 17.89 -14.46
C GLY A 277 -14.19 17.69 -15.97
N ASN A 278 -14.25 18.78 -16.72
CA ASN A 278 -14.30 18.72 -18.18
C ASN A 278 -13.05 18.08 -18.77
N GLY A 279 -13.24 17.23 -19.81
CA GLY A 279 -12.13 16.53 -20.47
C GLY A 279 -11.48 15.43 -19.64
N ILE A 280 -12.10 15.03 -18.54
CA ILE A 280 -11.65 13.89 -17.74
C ILE A 280 -12.10 12.59 -18.41
N ILE A 281 -11.12 11.75 -18.68
CA ILE A 281 -11.28 10.39 -19.19
C ILE A 281 -10.96 9.43 -18.06
N THR A 282 -11.98 8.73 -17.56
CA THR A 282 -11.84 7.84 -16.41
C THR A 282 -11.50 6.43 -16.88
N GLY A 283 -10.43 5.84 -16.34
CA GLY A 283 -10.15 4.42 -16.38
C GLY A 283 -10.59 3.78 -15.07
N TYR A 284 -11.43 2.75 -15.15
CA TYR A 284 -11.94 2.06 -13.97
C TYR A 284 -11.52 0.58 -13.98
N PHE A 285 -11.08 0.13 -12.83
CA PHE A 285 -10.81 -1.28 -12.56
C PHE A 285 -11.49 -1.70 -11.26
N ASP A 286 -12.24 -2.77 -11.30
CA ASP A 286 -12.77 -3.44 -10.12
C ASP A 286 -12.41 -4.94 -10.10
N GLN A 287 -12.56 -5.54 -8.93
CA GLN A 287 -12.25 -6.96 -8.74
C GLN A 287 -13.13 -7.89 -9.60
N HIS A 288 -14.35 -7.47 -9.97
CA HIS A 288 -15.26 -8.23 -10.83
C HIS A 288 -14.87 -8.14 -12.30
N SER A 289 -14.25 -7.03 -12.72
CA SER A 289 -13.71 -6.85 -14.09
C SER A 289 -12.68 -7.93 -14.44
N ALA A 290 -11.99 -8.46 -13.44
CA ALA A 290 -11.03 -9.55 -13.60
C ALA A 290 -11.67 -10.93 -13.90
N GLN A 291 -12.99 -11.05 -13.88
CA GLN A 291 -13.71 -12.30 -14.21
C GLN A 291 -13.95 -12.45 -15.73
N ILE A 292 -13.12 -11.82 -16.56
CA ILE A 292 -13.21 -11.93 -18.00
C ILE A 292 -13.18 -13.40 -18.45
N GLN A 293 -14.16 -13.78 -19.28
CA GLN A 293 -14.24 -15.08 -19.92
C GLN A 293 -14.20 -14.88 -21.45
N SER A 294 -13.19 -15.43 -22.09
CA SER A 294 -13.03 -15.34 -23.54
C SER A 294 -12.21 -16.51 -24.07
N GLU A 295 -12.65 -17.07 -25.20
CA GLU A 295 -11.88 -18.08 -25.93
C GLU A 295 -10.77 -17.47 -26.80
N LYS A 296 -10.65 -16.15 -26.85
CA LYS A 296 -9.62 -15.44 -27.59
C LYS A 296 -8.26 -15.59 -26.90
N ARG A 297 -7.19 -15.47 -27.67
CA ARG A 297 -5.84 -15.37 -27.12
C ARG A 297 -5.64 -13.98 -26.50
N VAL A 298 -4.73 -13.89 -25.53
CA VAL A 298 -4.37 -12.62 -24.89
C VAL A 298 -3.96 -11.56 -25.93
N GLU A 299 -3.10 -11.94 -26.89
CA GLU A 299 -2.60 -11.04 -27.94
C GLU A 299 -3.72 -10.54 -28.86
N ASP A 300 -4.67 -11.42 -29.22
CA ASP A 300 -5.80 -11.08 -30.09
C ASP A 300 -6.76 -10.12 -29.37
N HIS A 301 -7.08 -10.40 -28.12
CA HIS A 301 -7.93 -9.55 -27.29
C HIS A 301 -7.32 -8.16 -27.08
N PHE A 302 -6.05 -8.10 -26.71
CA PHE A 302 -5.32 -6.84 -26.55
C PHE A 302 -5.26 -6.06 -27.89
N GLY A 303 -5.14 -6.77 -29.01
CA GLY A 303 -5.16 -6.18 -30.35
C GLY A 303 -6.50 -5.56 -30.73
N GLU A 304 -7.62 -6.10 -30.28
CA GLU A 304 -8.96 -5.49 -30.48
C GLU A 304 -9.11 -4.19 -29.67
N CYS A 305 -8.57 -4.16 -28.44
CA CYS A 305 -8.55 -2.93 -27.63
C CYS A 305 -7.65 -1.84 -28.26
N PHE A 306 -6.57 -2.25 -28.93
CA PHE A 306 -5.57 -1.34 -29.51
C PHE A 306 -5.28 -1.66 -30.99
N PRO A 307 -6.24 -1.43 -31.90
CA PRO A 307 -6.12 -1.84 -33.31
C PRO A 307 -5.04 -1.08 -34.10
N LYS A 308 -4.55 0.05 -33.58
CA LYS A 308 -3.48 0.85 -34.20
C LYS A 308 -2.07 0.31 -33.94
N LEU A 309 -1.91 -0.59 -32.97
CA LEU A 309 -0.61 -1.15 -32.62
C LEU A 309 -0.22 -2.28 -33.57
N THR A 310 1.04 -2.30 -33.98
CA THR A 310 1.62 -3.41 -34.72
C THR A 310 1.78 -4.65 -33.81
N GLU A 311 1.85 -5.85 -34.39
CA GLU A 311 2.08 -7.11 -33.65
C GLU A 311 3.33 -7.05 -32.76
N LYS A 312 4.38 -6.40 -33.24
CA LYS A 312 5.62 -6.23 -32.48
C LYS A 312 5.42 -5.34 -31.25
N GLU A 313 4.69 -4.24 -31.39
CA GLU A 313 4.39 -3.32 -30.29
C GLU A 313 3.50 -3.96 -29.25
N LYS A 314 2.45 -4.69 -29.66
CA LYS A 314 1.57 -5.45 -28.78
C LYS A 314 2.37 -6.42 -27.91
N ARG A 315 3.26 -7.21 -28.52
CA ARG A 315 4.12 -8.17 -27.78
C ARG A 315 5.12 -7.47 -26.85
N GLN A 316 5.65 -6.32 -27.23
CA GLN A 316 6.52 -5.53 -26.37
C GLN A 316 5.78 -4.99 -25.16
N ILE A 317 4.57 -4.47 -25.37
CA ILE A 317 3.73 -3.96 -24.28
C ILE A 317 3.31 -5.10 -23.37
N LEU A 318 2.72 -6.17 -23.90
CA LEU A 318 2.33 -7.35 -23.12
C LEU A 318 3.51 -7.93 -22.33
N GLY A 319 4.71 -7.93 -22.91
CA GLY A 319 5.93 -8.36 -22.22
C GLY A 319 6.29 -7.49 -21.01
N LYS A 320 6.01 -6.18 -21.04
CA LYS A 320 6.19 -5.28 -19.88
C LYS A 320 5.25 -5.65 -18.73
N TYR A 321 4.06 -6.18 -19.05
CA TYR A 321 3.07 -6.64 -18.07
C TYR A 321 3.17 -8.14 -17.76
N LEU A 322 4.35 -8.74 -17.96
CA LEU A 322 4.64 -10.15 -17.69
C LEU A 322 3.79 -11.14 -18.50
N PHE A 323 3.48 -10.81 -19.75
CA PHE A 323 2.94 -11.73 -20.74
C PHE A 323 4.00 -12.01 -21.82
N PRO A 324 4.96 -12.92 -21.57
CA PRO A 324 5.92 -13.34 -22.59
C PRO A 324 5.19 -14.03 -23.75
N SER A 325 5.86 -14.20 -24.88
CA SER A 325 5.25 -14.71 -26.13
C SER A 325 4.43 -15.99 -25.96
N GLN A 326 4.84 -16.90 -25.06
CA GLN A 326 4.08 -18.12 -24.76
C GLN A 326 2.74 -17.78 -24.10
N LYS A 327 2.74 -16.95 -23.06
CA LYS A 327 1.54 -16.51 -22.33
C LYS A 327 0.64 -15.62 -23.19
N ALA A 328 1.21 -14.76 -24.05
CA ALA A 328 0.46 -13.93 -24.97
C ALA A 328 -0.37 -14.76 -25.98
N ASN A 329 0.07 -15.98 -26.29
CA ASN A 329 -0.63 -16.93 -27.17
C ASN A 329 -1.64 -17.81 -26.44
N GLU A 330 -1.71 -17.80 -25.11
CA GLU A 330 -2.69 -18.57 -24.35
C GLU A 330 -4.09 -17.96 -24.45
N LYS A 331 -5.12 -18.82 -24.30
CA LYS A 331 -6.51 -18.35 -24.21
C LYS A 331 -6.74 -17.68 -22.85
N ILE A 332 -7.54 -16.62 -22.83
CA ILE A 332 -7.87 -15.88 -21.61
C ILE A 332 -8.52 -16.79 -20.56
N ASN A 333 -9.35 -17.75 -20.97
CA ASN A 333 -9.98 -18.69 -20.04
C ASN A 333 -8.96 -19.53 -19.24
N ASN A 334 -7.77 -19.76 -19.78
CA ASN A 334 -6.70 -20.55 -19.13
C ASN A 334 -5.85 -19.73 -18.16
N LEU A 335 -6.02 -18.41 -18.14
CA LEU A 335 -5.30 -17.52 -17.22
C LEU A 335 -5.84 -17.66 -15.81
N SER A 336 -4.94 -17.57 -14.84
CA SER A 336 -5.29 -17.42 -13.42
C SER A 336 -6.02 -16.10 -13.16
N GLY A 337 -6.71 -15.97 -12.02
CA GLY A 337 -7.38 -14.74 -11.63
C GLY A 337 -6.44 -13.54 -11.59
N GLY A 338 -5.24 -13.70 -11.03
CA GLY A 338 -4.22 -12.65 -10.98
C GLY A 338 -3.68 -12.25 -12.37
N GLU A 339 -3.53 -13.23 -13.29
CA GLU A 339 -3.14 -12.93 -14.67
C GLU A 339 -4.24 -12.19 -15.44
N LYS A 340 -5.50 -12.54 -15.23
CA LYS A 340 -6.64 -11.81 -15.81
C LYS A 340 -6.69 -10.38 -15.30
N SER A 341 -6.56 -10.17 -13.99
CA SER A 341 -6.48 -8.83 -13.38
C SER A 341 -5.36 -8.00 -14.00
N ARG A 342 -4.19 -8.60 -14.17
CA ARG A 342 -3.02 -7.93 -14.76
C ARG A 342 -3.24 -7.56 -16.23
N LEU A 343 -3.94 -8.40 -17.01
CA LEU A 343 -4.29 -8.09 -18.40
C LEU A 343 -5.22 -6.87 -18.48
N ILE A 344 -6.30 -6.87 -17.70
CA ILE A 344 -7.26 -5.75 -17.67
C ILE A 344 -6.58 -4.45 -17.20
N LEU A 345 -5.70 -4.53 -16.16
CA LEU A 345 -4.93 -3.36 -15.71
C LEU A 345 -3.98 -2.84 -16.79
N ALA A 346 -3.36 -3.74 -17.57
CA ALA A 346 -2.55 -3.35 -18.72
C ALA A 346 -3.38 -2.58 -19.76
N GLU A 347 -4.58 -3.06 -20.06
CA GLU A 347 -5.51 -2.40 -20.99
C GLU A 347 -5.94 -1.02 -20.48
N VAL A 348 -6.30 -0.93 -19.18
CA VAL A 348 -6.70 0.33 -18.57
C VAL A 348 -5.55 1.34 -18.57
N LEU A 349 -4.31 0.92 -18.23
CA LEU A 349 -3.14 1.80 -18.24
C LEU A 349 -2.72 2.23 -19.66
N GLU A 350 -2.73 1.32 -20.62
CA GLU A 350 -2.35 1.62 -22.01
C GLU A 350 -3.41 2.45 -22.75
N SER A 351 -4.65 2.49 -22.27
CA SER A 351 -5.66 3.45 -22.74
C SER A 351 -5.35 4.89 -22.33
N ARG A 352 -4.38 5.08 -21.41
CA ARG A 352 -3.86 6.38 -20.92
C ARG A 352 -4.95 7.36 -20.51
N PRO A 353 -5.86 6.98 -19.61
CA PRO A 353 -6.85 7.90 -19.05
C PRO A 353 -6.12 8.98 -18.22
N ASN A 354 -6.79 10.09 -17.91
CA ASN A 354 -6.23 11.10 -17.01
C ASN A 354 -6.74 10.98 -15.57
N PHE A 355 -7.71 10.10 -15.33
CA PHE A 355 -8.19 9.74 -14.01
C PHE A 355 -8.36 8.23 -13.89
N LEU A 356 -7.59 7.61 -13.00
CA LEU A 356 -7.68 6.18 -12.68
C LEU A 356 -8.45 5.98 -11.38
N ILE A 357 -9.43 5.08 -11.41
CA ILE A 357 -10.17 4.61 -10.23
C ILE A 357 -9.93 3.10 -10.14
N LEU A 358 -9.29 2.65 -9.04
CA LEU A 358 -8.85 1.28 -8.90
C LEU A 358 -9.37 0.68 -7.58
N ASP A 359 -10.15 -0.39 -7.67
CA ASP A 359 -10.66 -1.13 -6.50
C ASP A 359 -9.88 -2.44 -6.34
N GLU A 360 -9.02 -2.49 -5.32
CA GLU A 360 -8.14 -3.62 -4.97
C GLU A 360 -7.30 -4.15 -6.17
N PRO A 361 -6.50 -3.29 -6.84
CA PRO A 361 -5.83 -3.65 -8.10
C PRO A 361 -4.75 -4.72 -7.94
N THR A 362 -4.18 -4.88 -6.75
CA THR A 362 -3.09 -5.84 -6.49
C THR A 362 -3.56 -7.14 -5.85
N ASN A 363 -4.87 -7.30 -5.64
CA ASN A 363 -5.43 -8.48 -4.99
C ASN A 363 -5.21 -9.74 -5.85
N HIS A 364 -4.90 -10.87 -5.22
CA HIS A 364 -4.62 -12.16 -5.87
C HIS A 364 -3.42 -12.18 -6.84
N MET A 365 -2.57 -11.15 -6.80
CA MET A 365 -1.33 -11.12 -7.60
C MET A 365 -0.16 -11.70 -6.82
N ASP A 366 0.71 -12.42 -7.53
CA ASP A 366 2.01 -12.83 -7.00
C ASP A 366 2.97 -11.63 -6.86
N LEU A 367 4.04 -11.80 -6.10
CA LEU A 367 4.99 -10.73 -5.80
C LEU A 367 5.58 -10.06 -7.07
N PRO A 368 6.03 -10.80 -8.11
CA PRO A 368 6.52 -10.19 -9.34
C PRO A 368 5.47 -9.35 -10.06
N ALA A 369 4.22 -9.81 -10.11
CA ALA A 369 3.12 -9.05 -10.69
C ALA A 369 2.82 -7.77 -9.90
N LYS A 370 2.77 -7.84 -8.57
CA LYS A 370 2.62 -6.67 -7.70
C LYS A 370 3.72 -5.64 -7.96
N GLU A 371 4.99 -6.04 -7.97
CA GLU A 371 6.13 -5.15 -8.22
C GLU A 371 6.07 -4.50 -9.62
N THR A 372 5.67 -5.27 -10.63
CA THR A 372 5.49 -4.76 -11.99
C THR A 372 4.38 -3.71 -12.04
N MET A 373 3.22 -4.00 -11.45
CA MET A 373 2.09 -3.07 -11.42
C MET A 373 2.38 -1.81 -10.60
N GLU A 374 3.06 -1.95 -9.46
CA GLU A 374 3.52 -0.80 -8.69
C GLU A 374 4.45 0.11 -9.48
N SER A 375 5.38 -0.49 -10.24
CA SER A 375 6.27 0.26 -11.11
C SER A 375 5.48 1.00 -12.21
N ALA A 376 4.47 0.34 -12.81
CA ALA A 376 3.60 0.94 -13.82
C ALA A 376 2.79 2.11 -13.24
N PHE A 377 2.16 1.94 -12.07
CA PHE A 377 1.40 3.00 -11.41
C PHE A 377 2.28 4.13 -10.88
N SER A 378 3.52 3.84 -10.47
CA SER A 378 4.49 4.89 -10.13
C SER A 378 4.88 5.72 -11.34
N ALA A 379 5.03 5.08 -12.50
CA ALA A 379 5.33 5.74 -13.77
C ALA A 379 4.14 6.53 -14.34
N TYR A 380 2.92 6.25 -13.90
CA TYR A 380 1.71 6.96 -14.33
C TYR A 380 1.63 8.34 -13.67
N THR A 381 1.51 9.39 -14.50
CA THR A 381 1.53 10.80 -14.07
C THR A 381 0.15 11.43 -13.94
N GLY A 382 -0.93 10.70 -14.28
CA GLY A 382 -2.30 11.16 -14.12
C GLY A 382 -2.80 11.09 -12.68
N THR A 383 -4.06 11.47 -12.49
CA THR A 383 -4.74 11.41 -11.19
C THR A 383 -5.18 9.99 -10.87
N MET A 384 -5.04 9.57 -9.62
CA MET A 384 -5.40 8.23 -9.19
C MET A 384 -6.21 8.27 -7.90
N LEU A 385 -7.30 7.52 -7.86
CA LEU A 385 -8.08 7.25 -6.66
C LEU A 385 -8.18 5.73 -6.51
N PHE A 386 -7.69 5.17 -5.41
CA PHE A 386 -7.59 3.74 -5.29
C PHE A 386 -7.90 3.21 -3.89
N ILE A 387 -8.52 2.06 -3.82
CA ILE A 387 -8.69 1.25 -2.62
C ILE A 387 -7.62 0.16 -2.67
N SER A 388 -6.89 -0.03 -1.58
CA SER A 388 -6.01 -1.18 -1.42
C SER A 388 -5.83 -1.53 0.05
N HIS A 389 -5.63 -2.83 0.33
CA HIS A 389 -5.17 -3.33 1.61
C HIS A 389 -3.66 -3.61 1.62
N ASP A 390 -3.00 -3.49 0.47
CA ASP A 390 -1.55 -3.62 0.33
C ASP A 390 -0.86 -2.33 0.83
N ARG A 391 -0.35 -2.39 2.05
CA ARG A 391 0.30 -1.25 2.73
C ARG A 391 1.54 -0.76 1.99
N TYR A 392 2.28 -1.65 1.36
CA TYR A 392 3.46 -1.27 0.56
C TYR A 392 3.06 -0.51 -0.70
N PHE A 393 1.98 -0.94 -1.35
CA PHE A 393 1.40 -0.25 -2.50
C PHE A 393 0.91 1.14 -2.13
N ILE A 394 0.21 1.26 -0.98
CA ILE A 394 -0.29 2.56 -0.49
C ILE A 394 0.87 3.49 -0.15
N SER A 395 1.84 3.02 0.65
CA SER A 395 3.01 3.82 1.06
C SER A 395 3.81 4.36 -0.13
N LYS A 396 3.92 3.56 -1.19
CA LYS A 396 4.70 3.92 -2.39
C LYS A 396 3.99 4.90 -3.31
N LEU A 397 2.66 4.88 -3.35
CA LEU A 397 1.87 5.60 -4.36
C LEU A 397 1.02 6.74 -3.82
N ALA A 398 0.54 6.65 -2.57
CA ALA A 398 -0.42 7.60 -2.06
C ALA A 398 0.23 8.89 -1.58
N ASP A 399 -0.13 10.00 -2.21
CA ASP A 399 0.21 11.36 -1.73
C ASP A 399 -0.68 11.76 -0.55
N ALA A 400 -1.93 11.28 -0.54
CA ALA A 400 -2.92 11.57 0.48
C ALA A 400 -3.86 10.38 0.70
N LEU A 401 -4.58 10.40 1.83
CA LEU A 401 -5.51 9.35 2.20
C LEU A 401 -6.93 9.91 2.35
N LEU A 402 -7.91 9.09 2.04
CA LEU A 402 -9.31 9.32 2.34
C LEU A 402 -9.77 8.23 3.31
N LEU A 403 -9.97 8.61 4.56
CA LEU A 403 -10.24 7.68 5.66
C LEU A 403 -11.75 7.54 5.87
N PHE A 404 -12.27 6.35 5.65
CA PHE A 404 -13.67 5.99 5.91
C PHE A 404 -13.79 5.44 7.33
N GLU A 405 -14.04 6.35 8.29
CA GLU A 405 -14.19 6.05 9.70
C GLU A 405 -15.67 5.98 10.11
N GLU A 406 -15.96 5.54 11.34
CA GLU A 406 -17.35 5.43 11.82
C GLU A 406 -18.05 6.79 11.90
N ASP A 407 -17.34 7.83 12.29
CA ASP A 407 -17.80 9.21 12.45
C ASP A 407 -17.84 10.02 11.15
N GLY A 408 -17.39 9.45 10.03
CA GLY A 408 -17.42 10.11 8.72
C GLY A 408 -16.24 9.79 7.82
N VAL A 409 -16.10 10.59 6.76
CA VAL A 409 -15.00 10.46 5.81
C VAL A 409 -14.04 11.64 6.00
N LYS A 410 -12.78 11.33 6.32
CA LYS A 410 -11.73 12.32 6.57
C LYS A 410 -10.68 12.30 5.48
N TYR A 411 -10.24 13.45 5.05
CA TYR A 411 -9.09 13.56 4.14
C TYR A 411 -7.80 13.77 4.94
N TYR A 412 -6.75 13.03 4.61
CA TYR A 412 -5.46 13.08 5.29
C TYR A 412 -4.33 13.35 4.29
N PRO A 413 -3.72 14.54 4.30
CA PRO A 413 -2.81 14.98 3.23
C PRO A 413 -1.34 14.53 3.39
N PHE A 414 -0.99 13.82 4.46
CA PHE A 414 0.41 13.57 4.83
C PHE A 414 0.95 12.20 4.40
N GLY A 415 0.19 11.46 3.59
CA GLY A 415 0.57 10.13 3.14
C GLY A 415 0.47 9.04 4.21
N TYR A 416 0.78 7.80 3.80
CA TYR A 416 0.50 6.62 4.61
C TYR A 416 1.48 6.42 5.77
N GLU A 417 2.77 6.66 5.57
CA GLU A 417 3.78 6.46 6.62
C GLU A 417 3.54 7.39 7.82
N HIS A 418 3.22 8.65 7.55
CA HIS A 418 2.88 9.59 8.59
C HIS A 418 1.59 9.18 9.33
N TYR A 419 0.57 8.70 8.62
CA TYR A 419 -0.67 8.19 9.20
C TYR A 419 -0.41 7.02 10.17
N ILE A 420 0.39 6.04 9.78
CA ILE A 420 0.75 4.89 10.63
C ILE A 420 1.55 5.32 11.86
N HIS A 421 2.48 6.26 11.70
CA HIS A 421 3.23 6.80 12.81
C HIS A 421 2.32 7.50 13.85
N MET A 422 1.33 8.26 13.37
CA MET A 422 0.34 8.91 14.24
C MET A 422 -0.56 7.89 14.96
N LEU A 423 -1.01 6.84 14.25
CA LEU A 423 -1.77 5.75 14.88
C LEU A 423 -0.99 5.05 16.00
N LYS A 424 0.30 4.77 15.78
CA LYS A 424 1.17 4.18 16.82
C LYS A 424 1.28 5.10 18.04
N LYS A 425 1.52 6.39 17.85
CA LYS A 425 1.58 7.38 18.95
C LYS A 425 0.27 7.48 19.74
N LYS A 426 -0.87 7.45 19.04
CA LYS A 426 -2.21 7.46 19.67
C LYS A 426 -2.44 6.22 20.54
N ARG A 427 -1.92 5.08 20.12
CA ARG A 427 -2.04 3.80 20.82
C ARG A 427 -1.15 3.70 22.06
N ASP A 428 0.04 4.33 22.03
CA ASP A 428 1.02 4.29 23.12
C ASP A 428 0.65 5.19 24.33
N GLY A 429 -0.60 5.70 24.38
CA GLY A 429 -1.20 6.35 25.55
C GLY A 429 -0.86 7.83 25.73
N ASN A 430 -0.21 8.48 24.79
CA ASN A 430 0.03 9.93 24.80
C ASN A 430 -1.17 10.68 24.17
N GLN A 431 -2.38 10.37 24.67
CA GLN A 431 -3.65 10.83 24.12
C GLN A 431 -3.76 12.36 24.06
N THR A 432 -3.29 13.07 25.07
CA THR A 432 -3.44 14.53 25.18
C THR A 432 -2.74 15.29 24.06
N TRP A 433 -1.60 14.82 23.60
CA TRP A 433 -0.82 15.47 22.54
C TRP A 433 -1.23 15.02 21.14
N ALA A 434 -1.65 13.77 20.99
CA ALA A 434 -2.23 13.28 19.75
C ALA A 434 -3.53 14.03 19.42
N ASP A 435 -4.39 14.29 20.40
CA ASP A 435 -5.66 15.00 20.22
C ASP A 435 -5.44 16.47 19.79
N VAL A 436 -4.41 17.16 20.32
CA VAL A 436 -4.06 18.53 19.88
C VAL A 436 -3.56 18.54 18.43
N VAL A 437 -2.68 17.58 18.08
CA VAL A 437 -2.16 17.47 16.71
C VAL A 437 -3.25 17.03 15.73
N ASP A 438 -4.18 16.15 16.13
CA ASP A 438 -5.32 15.76 15.33
C ASP A 438 -6.32 16.91 15.15
N ALA A 439 -6.57 17.70 16.19
CA ALA A 439 -7.42 18.91 16.09
C ALA A 439 -6.79 19.96 15.17
N GLU A 440 -5.48 20.22 15.29
CA GLU A 440 -4.76 21.13 14.40
C GLU A 440 -4.70 20.61 12.96
N ASN A 441 -4.49 19.30 12.76
CA ASN A 441 -4.50 18.69 11.43
C ASN A 441 -5.90 18.70 10.83
N THR A 442 -6.94 18.45 11.63
CA THR A 442 -8.35 18.53 11.18
C THR A 442 -8.70 19.95 10.76
N ALA A 443 -8.35 20.95 11.56
CA ALA A 443 -8.56 22.36 11.21
C ALA A 443 -7.78 22.78 9.95
N LEU A 444 -6.57 22.24 9.76
CA LEU A 444 -5.73 22.45 8.57
C LEU A 444 -6.34 21.83 7.33
N VAL A 445 -6.83 20.61 7.46
CA VAL A 445 -7.48 19.85 6.40
C VAL A 445 -8.82 20.49 6.02
N GLU A 446 -9.64 20.87 7.00
CA GLU A 446 -10.86 21.63 6.76
C GLU A 446 -10.57 22.95 6.06
N GLY A 447 -9.49 23.63 6.44
CA GLY A 447 -9.02 24.85 5.76
C GLY A 447 -8.55 24.60 4.31
N LEU A 448 -7.92 23.47 4.02
CA LEU A 448 -7.49 23.08 2.67
C LEU A 448 -8.64 22.55 1.79
N LEU A 449 -9.63 21.87 2.39
CA LEU A 449 -10.73 21.24 1.69
C LEU A 449 -12.01 22.08 1.68
N SER A 450 -12.24 22.83 2.74
CA SER A 450 -13.38 23.70 2.85
C SER A 450 -13.07 25.07 2.20
N VAL A 451 -13.35 25.14 0.91
CA VAL A 451 -13.98 26.40 0.46
C VAL A 451 -15.44 26.26 0.91
N PRO A 452 -15.88 26.98 1.96
CA PRO A 452 -17.26 26.93 2.42
C PRO A 452 -18.22 27.15 1.26
N SER A 453 -19.29 26.39 1.19
CA SER A 453 -20.30 26.53 0.13
C SER A 453 -20.90 27.94 0.05
N LYS A 454 -20.85 28.71 1.14
CA LYS A 454 -21.21 30.13 1.19
C LYS A 454 -20.20 31.07 0.53
N GLU A 455 -18.92 30.68 0.48
CA GLU A 455 -17.89 31.47 -0.23
C GLU A 455 -17.84 31.12 -1.72
N ARG A 456 -18.52 30.09 -2.21
CA ARG A 456 -18.68 29.86 -3.66
C ARG A 456 -19.39 31.03 -4.35
N HIS A 457 -20.27 31.79 -3.66
CA HIS A 457 -20.83 33.03 -4.17
C HIS A 457 -19.94 34.26 -3.96
N GLN A 458 -18.96 34.19 -3.04
CA GLN A 458 -17.95 35.22 -2.84
C GLN A 458 -16.62 34.91 -3.54
N THR A 459 -16.35 33.66 -3.92
CA THR A 459 -15.18 33.24 -4.69
C THR A 459 -15.28 33.47 -6.19
N ALA A 460 -16.19 34.32 -6.64
CA ALA A 460 -15.86 35.17 -7.78
C ALA A 460 -14.49 35.89 -7.62
N ARG A 461 -13.83 35.74 -6.46
CA ARG A 461 -12.46 36.24 -6.20
C ARG A 461 -11.34 35.39 -6.83
N PHE A 462 -11.52 34.09 -7.07
CA PHE A 462 -10.51 33.26 -7.70
C PHE A 462 -10.89 32.99 -9.16
N ASN A 463 -10.99 34.04 -9.94
CA ASN A 463 -11.33 33.97 -11.37
C ASN A 463 -10.16 33.42 -12.22
N THR A 464 -8.96 33.26 -11.65
CA THR A 464 -7.78 32.76 -12.34
C THR A 464 -7.07 31.69 -11.49
N GLU A 465 -6.39 30.77 -12.15
CA GLU A 465 -5.51 29.78 -11.51
C GLU A 465 -4.44 30.43 -10.64
N GLN A 466 -3.94 31.58 -11.06
CA GLN A 466 -2.97 32.40 -10.35
C GLN A 466 -3.45 32.82 -8.95
N SER A 467 -4.70 33.29 -8.85
CA SER A 467 -5.29 33.71 -7.55
C SER A 467 -5.41 32.54 -6.56
N TYR A 468 -5.58 31.31 -7.07
CA TYR A 468 -5.66 30.14 -6.21
C TYR A 468 -4.27 29.69 -5.72
N THR A 469 -3.25 29.75 -6.58
CA THR A 469 -1.86 29.46 -6.21
C THR A 469 -1.34 30.49 -5.21
N ASP A 470 -1.67 31.77 -5.37
CA ASP A 470 -1.39 32.83 -4.40
C ASP A 470 -1.98 32.54 -3.03
N TRP A 471 -3.22 32.05 -2.99
CA TRP A 471 -3.86 31.67 -1.74
C TRP A 471 -3.17 30.45 -1.09
N GLN A 472 -2.80 29.42 -1.87
CA GLN A 472 -2.06 28.26 -1.37
C GLN A 472 -0.71 28.68 -0.78
N LEU A 473 0.01 29.54 -1.47
CA LEU A 473 1.29 30.08 -1.03
C LEU A 473 1.15 30.88 0.28
N SER A 474 0.12 31.72 0.36
CA SER A 474 -0.20 32.49 1.58
C SER A 474 -0.52 31.59 2.76
N LEU A 475 -1.31 30.53 2.53
CA LEU A 475 -1.65 29.55 3.55
C LEU A 475 -0.41 28.81 4.04
N ALA A 476 0.46 28.34 3.14
CA ALA A 476 1.69 27.66 3.50
C ALA A 476 2.61 28.55 4.35
N LYS A 477 2.76 29.84 3.99
CA LYS A 477 3.49 30.83 4.80
C LYS A 477 2.92 30.98 6.20
N GLU A 478 1.60 31.15 6.30
CA GLU A 478 0.92 31.28 7.60
C GLU A 478 1.15 30.06 8.51
N GLN A 479 1.10 28.85 7.94
CA GLN A 479 1.32 27.64 8.69
C GLN A 479 2.79 27.49 9.14
N LEU A 480 3.76 27.86 8.31
CA LEU A 480 5.17 27.91 8.68
C LEU A 480 5.41 28.85 9.85
N GLU A 481 4.85 30.05 9.81
CA GLU A 481 4.94 31.02 10.92
C GLU A 481 4.31 30.50 12.21
N LYS A 482 3.16 29.80 12.12
CA LYS A 482 2.52 29.17 13.28
C LYS A 482 3.41 28.08 13.89
N CYS A 483 4.02 27.23 13.06
CA CYS A 483 4.95 26.21 13.54
C CYS A 483 6.15 26.83 14.27
N GLN A 484 6.76 27.86 13.72
CA GLN A 484 7.87 28.59 14.35
C GLN A 484 7.48 29.21 15.70
N LYS A 485 6.33 29.91 15.76
CA LYS A 485 5.82 30.50 17.00
C LYS A 485 5.54 29.45 18.07
N ASN A 486 5.03 28.30 17.70
CA ASN A 486 4.78 27.22 18.64
C ASN A 486 6.09 26.61 19.19
N ILE A 487 7.11 26.43 18.35
CA ILE A 487 8.44 26.00 18.81
C ILE A 487 9.02 26.99 19.81
N GLU A 488 8.99 28.29 19.50
CA GLU A 488 9.47 29.35 20.40
C GLU A 488 8.70 29.41 21.72
N TYR A 489 7.36 29.24 21.67
CA TYR A 489 6.51 29.20 22.86
C TYR A 489 6.93 28.04 23.80
N TRP A 490 7.07 26.84 23.25
CA TRP A 490 7.45 25.68 24.05
C TRP A 490 8.89 25.75 24.58
N GLN A 491 9.82 26.35 23.83
CA GLN A 491 11.17 26.63 24.32
C GLN A 491 11.13 27.56 25.54
N LYS A 492 10.29 28.59 25.52
CA LYS A 492 10.11 29.49 26.66
C LYS A 492 9.48 28.80 27.85
N GLN A 493 8.45 27.97 27.63
CA GLN A 493 7.80 27.22 28.71
C GLN A 493 8.78 26.26 29.38
N CYS A 494 9.53 25.49 28.60
CA CYS A 494 10.54 24.58 29.10
C CYS A 494 11.60 25.30 29.94
N SER A 495 12.09 26.45 29.48
CA SER A 495 13.06 27.27 30.23
C SER A 495 12.48 27.86 31.49
N ALA A 496 11.20 28.26 31.48
CA ALA A 496 10.52 28.81 32.66
C ALA A 496 10.31 27.73 33.74
N GLU A 497 9.86 26.54 33.38
CA GLU A 497 9.64 25.41 34.29
C GLU A 497 10.95 24.95 34.92
N ILE A 498 12.03 24.83 34.16
CA ILE A 498 13.36 24.50 34.68
C ILE A 498 13.83 25.54 35.71
N GLY A 499 13.49 26.81 35.51
CA GLY A 499 13.84 27.91 36.41
C GLY A 499 13.04 27.94 37.73
N THR A 500 11.97 27.16 37.89
CA THR A 500 11.11 27.15 39.10
C THR A 500 11.52 26.14 40.15
N PHE A 501 12.49 25.27 39.87
CA PHE A 501 12.93 24.25 40.85
C PHE A 501 13.67 24.86 42.04
N THR A 502 13.26 24.44 43.25
CA THR A 502 13.89 24.87 44.49
C THR A 502 15.14 24.03 44.81
N PHE A 503 16.02 24.57 45.68
CA PHE A 503 17.22 23.88 46.11
C PHE A 503 16.91 22.56 46.86
N GLU A 504 15.77 22.48 47.57
CA GLU A 504 15.31 21.29 48.27
C GLU A 504 14.93 20.17 47.29
N GLN A 505 14.23 20.52 46.21
CA GLN A 505 13.90 19.59 45.10
C GLN A 505 15.16 19.09 44.38
N TYR A 506 16.19 19.94 44.31
CA TYR A 506 17.50 19.56 43.78
C TYR A 506 18.18 18.49 44.63
N GLN A 507 18.12 18.62 45.95
CA GLN A 507 18.74 17.66 46.89
C GLN A 507 17.98 16.33 46.98
N SER A 508 16.67 16.29 46.81
CA SER A 508 15.85 15.08 46.85
C SER A 508 15.96 14.20 45.62
N GLY A 509 16.54 14.69 44.51
CA GLY A 509 16.63 13.98 43.25
C GLY A 509 15.34 14.00 42.42
N GLU A 510 14.20 14.45 42.96
CA GLU A 510 12.92 14.53 42.26
C GLU A 510 12.95 15.45 41.01
N TRP A 511 13.82 16.49 41.10
CA TRP A 511 14.00 17.43 40.00
C TRP A 511 14.57 16.79 38.73
N SER A 512 15.45 15.78 38.89
CA SER A 512 16.09 15.14 37.73
C SER A 512 15.09 14.33 36.90
N GLU A 513 14.17 13.63 37.56
CA GLU A 513 13.12 12.86 36.85
C GLU A 513 12.15 13.80 36.13
N LYS A 514 11.71 14.88 36.78
CA LYS A 514 10.83 15.89 36.16
C LYS A 514 11.48 16.63 35.00
N ILE A 515 12.76 16.99 35.13
CA ILE A 515 13.49 17.63 34.01
C ILE A 515 13.64 16.66 32.82
N ILE A 516 13.97 15.38 33.08
CA ILE A 516 14.09 14.37 32.04
C ILE A 516 12.74 14.18 31.34
N GLU A 517 11.65 14.09 32.09
CA GLU A 517 10.31 13.97 31.51
C GLU A 517 9.93 15.20 30.70
N PHE A 518 10.23 16.40 31.20
CA PHE A 518 9.95 17.66 30.50
C PHE A 518 10.81 17.83 29.24
N GLN A 519 12.09 17.45 29.29
CA GLN A 519 12.96 17.44 28.13
C GLN A 519 12.48 16.46 27.06
N LYS A 520 12.05 15.28 27.48
CA LYS A 520 11.49 14.29 26.55
C LYS A 520 10.23 14.80 25.86
N GLN A 521 9.31 15.42 26.61
CA GLN A 521 8.10 16.03 26.07
C GLN A 521 8.44 17.19 25.11
N PHE A 522 9.43 18.00 25.44
CA PHE A 522 9.88 19.10 24.59
C PHE A 522 10.54 18.58 23.30
N GLU A 523 11.39 17.56 23.38
CA GLU A 523 12.01 16.94 22.20
C GLU A 523 10.95 16.36 21.26
N GLU A 524 9.97 15.64 21.80
CA GLU A 524 8.86 15.08 20.99
C GLU A 524 8.04 16.17 20.31
N LEU A 525 7.73 17.26 21.01
CA LEU A 525 7.00 18.38 20.46
C LEU A 525 7.80 19.14 19.40
N SER A 526 9.07 19.42 19.71
CA SER A 526 9.95 20.12 18.77
C SER A 526 10.13 19.32 17.48
N GLN A 527 10.27 18.02 17.58
CA GLN A 527 10.37 17.15 16.41
C GLN A 527 9.10 17.18 15.57
N ARG A 528 7.92 17.14 16.20
CA ARG A 528 6.64 17.21 15.49
C ARG A 528 6.45 18.54 14.75
N TYR A 529 6.76 19.66 15.40
CA TYR A 529 6.67 20.95 14.73
C TYR A 529 7.72 21.12 13.64
N LEU A 530 8.88 20.50 13.81
CA LEU A 530 9.92 20.46 12.78
C LEU A 530 9.46 19.67 11.55
N GLU A 531 8.91 18.47 11.74
CA GLU A 531 8.35 17.64 10.66
C GLU A 531 7.24 18.38 9.91
N LYS A 532 6.35 19.05 10.66
CA LYS A 532 5.27 19.87 10.09
C LYS A 532 5.81 21.10 9.35
N SER A 533 6.87 21.72 9.87
CA SER A 533 7.56 22.83 9.22
C SER A 533 8.22 22.41 7.91
N ILE A 534 8.87 21.23 7.89
CA ILE A 534 9.47 20.68 6.67
C ILE A 534 8.39 20.42 5.63
N PHE A 535 7.28 19.79 6.00
CA PHE A 535 6.14 19.55 5.10
C PHE A 535 5.62 20.85 4.47
N TRP A 536 5.39 21.89 5.29
CA TRP A 536 4.88 23.15 4.78
C TRP A 536 5.91 23.93 3.97
N TYR A 537 7.20 23.74 4.26
CA TYR A 537 8.28 24.31 3.47
C TYR A 537 8.37 23.67 2.08
N GLU A 538 8.26 22.33 2.00
CA GLU A 538 8.19 21.62 0.72
C GLU A 538 6.95 22.03 -0.08
N LYS A 539 5.79 22.15 0.57
CA LYS A 539 4.57 22.66 -0.07
C LYS A 539 4.69 24.10 -0.52
N TYR A 540 5.36 24.93 0.24
CA TYR A 540 5.64 26.30 -0.14
C TYR A 540 6.51 26.35 -1.41
N GLN A 541 7.56 25.55 -1.49
CA GLN A 541 8.41 25.48 -2.68
C GLN A 541 7.63 24.98 -3.90
N GLU A 542 6.83 23.91 -3.73
CA GLU A 542 5.97 23.39 -4.79
C GLU A 542 5.00 24.46 -5.34
N TYR A 543 4.42 25.25 -4.45
CA TYR A 543 3.49 26.33 -4.83
C TYR A 543 4.21 27.54 -5.43
N GLU A 544 5.43 27.82 -4.99
CA GLU A 544 6.25 28.91 -5.53
C GLU A 544 6.76 28.58 -6.95
N GLU A 545 7.17 27.33 -7.19
CA GLU A 545 7.50 26.85 -8.54
C GLU A 545 6.29 26.91 -9.46
N ALA A 546 5.13 26.40 -9.01
CA ALA A 546 3.90 26.47 -9.78
C ALA A 546 3.44 27.90 -10.06
N PHE A 547 3.77 28.86 -9.18
CA PHE A 547 3.47 30.27 -9.38
C PHE A 547 4.42 30.92 -10.39
N SER A 548 5.71 30.55 -10.39
CA SER A 548 6.68 31.09 -11.34
C SER A 548 6.37 30.67 -12.77
N ASP A 549 5.85 29.45 -12.98
CA ASP A 549 5.41 28.96 -14.30
C ASP A 549 4.22 29.73 -14.90
N TYR A 550 3.52 30.54 -14.08
CA TYR A 550 2.42 31.41 -14.57
C TYR A 550 2.87 32.84 -14.85
N VAL A 551 4.06 33.22 -14.41
CA VAL A 551 4.58 34.61 -14.57
C VAL A 551 5.48 34.71 -15.81
N GLU A 552 6.02 33.60 -16.31
CA GLU A 552 6.66 33.47 -17.62
C GLU A 552 5.63 33.21 -18.73
#